data_b442e83d7c0b7e717a554c84ae06c07d
#
_entry.id   b442e83d7c0b7e717a554c84ae06c07d
#
_cell.length_a   1.000
_cell.length_b   1.000
_cell.length_c   1.000
_cell.angle_alpha   90.00
_cell.angle_beta   90.00
_cell.angle_gamma   90.00
#
_symmetry.space_group_name_H-M   'P 1'
#
loop_
_entity.id
_entity.type
_entity.pdbx_description
1 polymer ?
#
loop_
_entity_poly.entity_id
_entity_poly.type
_entity_poly.pdbx_seq_one_letter_code
_entity_poly.pdbx_strand_id
1 'polypeptide(L)'
;MSHRETAAITLAGESLDGISWNILGQVYTPKQISEDSFSWHAVFPEETFVPPHTHLDQDEYIFVLEGRIDLLLDGQTRSAHSGDLVRMPRGIPHAFFNNSGKPVKALFWAAPAGKLVELYQRIHNMASPAQVVSVASHYGVVFDPPVSSAD
;
A
#
# COMPACT_ATOMS: atom_id res chain seq x y z
N MET A 1 -9.47 -21.98 1.92
CA MET A 1 -8.34 -22.91 1.74
C MET A 1 -7.04 -22.17 1.95
N SER A 2 -6.23 -22.61 2.90
CA SER A 2 -4.90 -22.05 3.07
C SER A 2 -4.00 -22.57 1.94
N HIS A 3 -3.44 -21.67 1.16
CA HIS A 3 -2.38 -22.00 0.24
C HIS A 3 -1.08 -22.00 1.01
N ARG A 4 -0.49 -23.17 1.17
CA ARG A 4 0.86 -23.25 1.70
C ARG A 4 1.82 -22.79 0.61
N GLU A 5 2.61 -21.78 0.90
CA GLU A 5 3.63 -21.31 -0.02
C GLU A 5 4.68 -22.38 -0.30
N THR A 6 5.11 -22.42 -1.55
CA THR A 6 6.27 -23.21 -1.94
C THR A 6 7.51 -22.33 -1.88
N ALA A 7 8.66 -22.95 -1.56
CA ALA A 7 9.93 -22.23 -1.63
C ALA A 7 10.22 -21.85 -3.10
N ALA A 8 10.35 -20.56 -3.36
CA ALA A 8 10.52 -20.05 -4.72
C ALA A 8 11.16 -18.66 -4.71
N ILE A 9 11.48 -18.16 -5.88
CA ILE A 9 11.97 -16.80 -6.08
C ILE A 9 11.03 -16.10 -7.07
N THR A 10 10.46 -14.98 -6.66
CA THR A 10 9.77 -14.08 -7.59
C THR A 10 10.81 -13.07 -8.08
N LEU A 11 11.20 -13.20 -9.33
CA LEU A 11 12.33 -12.44 -9.89
C LEU A 11 12.04 -10.95 -9.99
N ALA A 12 13.11 -10.15 -10.10
CA ALA A 12 12.98 -8.71 -10.31
C ALA A 12 12.15 -8.44 -11.57
N GLY A 13 11.22 -7.49 -11.47
CA GLY A 13 10.32 -7.14 -12.55
C GLY A 13 9.19 -8.12 -12.82
N GLU A 14 9.15 -9.27 -12.13
CA GLU A 14 8.08 -10.24 -12.26
C GLU A 14 7.11 -10.19 -11.08
N SER A 15 5.94 -10.77 -11.28
CA SER A 15 4.89 -10.89 -10.27
C SER A 15 4.43 -12.32 -10.14
N LEU A 16 3.68 -12.58 -9.07
CA LEU A 16 2.93 -13.84 -8.95
C LEU A 16 1.89 -13.90 -10.06
N ASP A 17 1.89 -15.00 -10.82
CA ASP A 17 0.89 -15.28 -11.87
C ASP A 17 0.69 -14.15 -12.90
N GLY A 18 1.69 -13.29 -13.08
CA GLY A 18 1.60 -12.16 -13.99
C GLY A 18 0.65 -11.05 -13.54
N ILE A 19 0.23 -11.05 -12.27
CA ILE A 19 -0.74 -10.08 -11.73
C ILE A 19 -0.08 -8.71 -11.55
N SER A 20 -0.81 -7.68 -11.96
CA SER A 20 -0.45 -6.28 -11.69
C SER A 20 -1.72 -5.49 -11.46
N TRP A 21 -1.74 -4.66 -10.43
CA TRP A 21 -2.90 -3.82 -10.11
C TRP A 21 -2.58 -2.35 -10.29
N ASN A 22 -3.51 -1.64 -10.95
CA ASN A 22 -3.51 -0.19 -11.03
C ASN A 22 -4.43 0.35 -9.95
N ILE A 23 -3.84 0.97 -8.94
CA ILE A 23 -4.55 1.52 -7.79
C ILE A 23 -4.45 3.04 -7.84
N LEU A 24 -5.42 3.66 -8.51
CA LEU A 24 -5.47 5.13 -8.66
C LEU A 24 -4.16 5.71 -9.21
N GLY A 25 -3.58 5.05 -10.23
CA GLY A 25 -2.34 5.46 -10.87
C GLY A 25 -1.08 4.87 -10.27
N GLN A 26 -1.15 4.25 -9.11
CA GLN A 26 -0.04 3.50 -8.53
C GLN A 26 -0.06 2.07 -9.05
N VAL A 27 1.11 1.48 -9.28
CA VAL A 27 1.20 0.11 -9.79
C VAL A 27 1.69 -0.80 -8.68
N TYR A 28 0.87 -1.78 -8.31
CA TYR A 28 1.17 -2.78 -7.30
C TYR A 28 1.35 -4.15 -7.94
N THR A 29 2.48 -4.76 -7.67
CA THR A 29 2.86 -6.06 -8.24
C THR A 29 3.09 -7.06 -7.11
N PRO A 30 2.17 -8.04 -6.90
CA PRO A 30 2.33 -8.98 -5.80
C PRO A 30 3.57 -9.84 -6.01
N LYS A 31 4.35 -9.99 -4.95
CA LYS A 31 5.59 -10.76 -4.95
C LYS A 31 5.45 -12.06 -4.15
N GLN A 32 4.57 -12.07 -3.15
CA GLN A 32 4.35 -13.21 -2.26
C GLN A 32 2.97 -13.06 -1.59
N ILE A 33 2.23 -14.15 -1.48
CA ILE A 33 0.92 -14.17 -0.82
C ILE A 33 0.82 -15.43 0.02
N SER A 34 0.53 -15.27 1.31
CA SER A 34 0.12 -16.34 2.22
C SER A 34 -0.90 -15.81 3.20
N GLU A 35 -1.42 -16.64 4.10
CA GLU A 35 -2.32 -16.18 5.16
C GLU A 35 -1.60 -15.26 6.15
N ASP A 36 -0.33 -15.55 6.42
CA ASP A 36 0.44 -14.84 7.44
C ASP A 36 1.04 -13.52 6.96
N SER A 37 1.23 -13.37 5.65
CA SER A 37 1.81 -12.16 5.08
C SER A 37 1.50 -12.02 3.60
N PHE A 38 1.59 -10.78 3.14
CA PHE A 38 1.41 -10.42 1.74
C PHE A 38 2.41 -9.31 1.42
N SER A 39 3.22 -9.51 0.38
CA SER A 39 4.18 -8.52 -0.06
C SER A 39 3.98 -8.15 -1.52
N TRP A 40 4.18 -6.88 -1.82
CA TRP A 40 4.03 -6.36 -3.18
C TRP A 40 5.04 -5.25 -3.45
N HIS A 41 5.50 -5.20 -4.69
CA HIS A 41 6.29 -4.09 -5.20
C HIS A 41 5.35 -2.98 -5.62
N ALA A 42 5.64 -1.74 -5.23
CA ALA A 42 4.82 -0.58 -5.56
C ALA A 42 5.65 0.46 -6.32
N VAL A 43 5.03 1.04 -7.34
CA VAL A 43 5.56 2.22 -8.04
C VAL A 43 4.60 3.36 -7.80
N PHE A 44 5.09 4.44 -7.21
CA PHE A 44 4.34 5.68 -7.01
C PHE A 44 4.83 6.71 -8.02
N PRO A 45 4.05 7.01 -9.07
CA PRO A 45 4.36 8.11 -9.95
C PRO A 45 4.43 9.44 -9.19
N GLU A 46 5.02 10.45 -9.82
CA GLU A 46 5.08 11.80 -9.28
C GLU A 46 3.68 12.29 -8.90
N GLU A 47 3.61 13.01 -7.79
CA GLU A 47 2.39 13.67 -7.29
C GLU A 47 1.26 12.73 -6.89
N THR A 48 1.49 11.42 -6.89
CA THR A 48 0.49 10.48 -6.34
C THR A 48 0.53 10.49 -4.82
N PHE A 49 -0.60 10.15 -4.23
CA PHE A 49 -0.72 10.08 -2.79
C PHE A 49 -1.78 9.05 -2.38
N VAL A 50 -1.66 8.59 -1.15
CA VAL A 50 -2.69 7.80 -0.48
C VAL A 50 -3.10 8.60 0.75
N PRO A 51 -4.38 9.04 0.82
CA PRO A 51 -4.86 9.86 1.95
C PRO A 51 -4.74 9.12 3.29
N PRO A 52 -4.84 9.83 4.42
CA PRO A 52 -4.79 9.19 5.73
C PRO A 52 -5.79 8.06 5.86
N HIS A 53 -5.29 6.89 6.29
CA HIS A 53 -6.09 5.69 6.48
C HIS A 53 -5.47 4.82 7.56
N THR A 54 -6.27 3.87 8.03
CA THR A 54 -5.88 2.95 9.10
C THR A 54 -6.18 1.52 8.66
N HIS A 55 -5.22 0.63 8.83
CA HIS A 55 -5.45 -0.81 8.71
C HIS A 55 -5.86 -1.36 10.06
N LEU A 56 -7.05 -1.94 10.16
CA LEU A 56 -7.59 -2.42 11.43
C LEU A 56 -6.96 -3.77 11.84
N ASP A 57 -6.58 -4.58 10.87
CA ASP A 57 -6.24 -5.99 11.10
C ASP A 57 -4.81 -6.36 10.71
N GLN A 58 -4.03 -5.44 10.16
CA GLN A 58 -2.68 -5.73 9.69
C GLN A 58 -1.67 -4.72 10.21
N ASP A 59 -0.46 -5.21 10.48
CA ASP A 59 0.72 -4.36 10.51
C ASP A 59 1.21 -4.22 9.08
N GLU A 60 1.61 -3.01 8.69
CA GLU A 60 2.11 -2.73 7.35
C GLU A 60 3.51 -2.15 7.43
N TYR A 61 4.33 -2.48 6.45
CA TYR A 61 5.72 -2.05 6.38
C TYR A 61 6.06 -1.61 4.97
N ILE A 62 6.95 -0.64 4.86
CA ILE A 62 7.50 -0.21 3.58
C ILE A 62 9.02 -0.22 3.67
N PHE A 63 9.66 -0.87 2.72
CA PHE A 63 11.10 -0.74 2.50
C PHE A 63 11.30 0.04 1.20
N VAL A 64 11.85 1.25 1.30
CA VAL A 64 12.04 2.11 0.12
C VAL A 64 13.22 1.59 -0.69
N LEU A 65 12.98 1.30 -1.96
CA LEU A 65 13.98 0.78 -2.89
C LEU A 65 14.65 1.89 -3.69
N GLU A 66 13.87 2.89 -4.11
CA GLU A 66 14.35 3.97 -4.96
C GLU A 66 13.52 5.22 -4.71
N GLY A 67 14.21 6.35 -4.51
CA GLY A 67 13.58 7.64 -4.35
C GLY A 67 13.28 8.01 -2.90
N ARG A 68 12.39 8.97 -2.74
CA ARG A 68 11.95 9.47 -1.43
C ARG A 68 10.42 9.47 -1.38
N ILE A 69 9.87 8.96 -0.31
CA ILE A 69 8.44 9.04 -0.02
C ILE A 69 8.23 9.88 1.23
N ASP A 70 7.30 10.81 1.18
CA ASP A 70 6.89 11.60 2.33
C ASP A 70 5.68 10.95 2.97
N LEU A 71 5.62 10.96 4.29
CA LEU A 71 4.61 10.23 5.04
C LEU A 71 4.03 11.09 6.16
N LEU A 72 2.79 10.80 6.47
CA LEU A 72 2.17 11.21 7.72
C LEU A 72 2.01 9.93 8.56
N LEU A 73 2.75 9.85 9.67
CA LEU A 73 2.74 8.69 10.57
C LEU A 73 2.25 9.13 11.95
N ASP A 74 1.07 8.67 12.33
CA ASP A 74 0.44 9.02 13.60
C ASP A 74 0.45 10.53 13.84
N GLY A 75 0.05 11.30 12.81
CA GLY A 75 -0.01 12.76 12.86
C GLY A 75 1.32 13.48 12.66
N GLN A 76 2.43 12.76 12.49
CA GLN A 76 3.76 13.37 12.32
C GLN A 76 4.25 13.23 10.88
N THR A 77 4.69 14.34 10.30
CA THR A 77 5.29 14.34 8.97
C THR A 77 6.69 13.77 9.03
N ARG A 78 6.97 12.81 8.16
CA ARG A 78 8.26 12.12 8.03
C ARG A 78 8.62 11.93 6.57
N SER A 79 9.89 11.69 6.29
CA SER A 79 10.36 11.29 4.96
C SER A 79 11.20 10.03 5.07
N ALA A 80 11.00 9.11 4.12
CA ALA A 80 11.80 7.90 4.02
C ALA A 80 12.52 7.87 2.67
N HIS A 81 13.76 7.43 2.70
CA HIS A 81 14.64 7.37 1.54
C HIS A 81 15.04 5.93 1.25
N SER A 82 15.67 5.71 0.11
CA SER A 82 16.17 4.39 -0.29
C SER A 82 16.94 3.71 0.87
N GLY A 83 16.53 2.50 1.20
CA GLY A 83 17.11 1.73 2.30
C GLY A 83 16.42 1.90 3.66
N ASP A 84 15.50 2.84 3.79
CA ASP A 84 14.76 3.04 5.04
C ASP A 84 13.60 2.07 5.16
N LEU A 85 13.32 1.64 6.38
CA LEU A 85 12.17 0.82 6.74
C LEU A 85 11.13 1.67 7.49
N VAL A 86 9.94 1.74 6.95
CA VAL A 86 8.79 2.39 7.60
C VAL A 86 7.95 1.32 8.28
N ARG A 87 7.60 1.55 9.54
CA ARG A 87 6.73 0.66 10.32
C ARG A 87 5.40 1.36 10.56
N MET A 88 4.32 0.69 10.18
CA MET A 88 2.95 1.21 10.35
C MET A 88 2.11 0.16 11.06
N PRO A 89 2.17 0.13 12.40
CA PRO A 89 1.39 -0.84 13.18
C PRO A 89 -0.12 -0.70 12.92
N ARG A 90 -0.84 -1.81 13.05
CA ARG A 90 -2.30 -1.80 12.92
C ARG A 90 -2.93 -0.79 13.88
N GLY A 91 -3.99 -0.16 13.43
CA GLY A 91 -4.71 0.84 14.23
C GLY A 91 -4.06 2.21 14.24
N ILE A 92 -2.89 2.41 13.62
CA ILE A 92 -2.21 3.71 13.56
C ILE A 92 -2.45 4.35 12.19
N PRO A 93 -3.04 5.57 12.15
CA PRO A 93 -3.28 6.26 10.88
C PRO A 93 -1.98 6.62 10.16
N HIS A 94 -1.99 6.47 8.83
CA HIS A 94 -0.85 6.88 8.01
C HIS A 94 -1.29 7.31 6.60
N ALA A 95 -0.44 8.11 5.96
CA ALA A 95 -0.64 8.58 4.59
C ALA A 95 0.70 8.61 3.86
N PHE A 96 0.65 8.54 2.54
CA PHE A 96 1.84 8.59 1.68
C PHE A 96 1.69 9.68 0.63
N PHE A 97 2.80 10.36 0.33
CA PHE A 97 2.83 11.40 -0.69
C PHE A 97 4.13 11.27 -1.49
N ASN A 98 4.02 11.28 -2.81
CA ASN A 98 5.23 11.40 -3.63
C ASN A 98 5.38 12.84 -4.12
N ASN A 99 6.05 13.67 -3.33
CA ASN A 99 6.34 15.07 -3.65
C ASN A 99 7.78 15.25 -4.16
N SER A 100 8.44 14.16 -4.56
CA SER A 100 9.87 14.20 -4.90
C SER A 100 10.17 14.66 -6.33
N GLY A 101 9.16 14.69 -7.20
CA GLY A 101 9.35 15.00 -8.62
C GLY A 101 9.90 13.83 -9.44
N LYS A 102 9.95 12.63 -8.86
CA LYS A 102 10.42 11.41 -9.52
C LYS A 102 9.58 10.22 -9.06
N PRO A 103 9.48 9.15 -9.85
CA PRO A 103 8.82 7.93 -9.38
C PRO A 103 9.53 7.36 -8.16
N VAL A 104 8.76 6.77 -7.24
CA VAL A 104 9.27 6.08 -6.05
C VAL A 104 8.96 4.60 -6.19
N LYS A 105 9.93 3.74 -5.89
CA LYS A 105 9.75 2.29 -5.86
C LYS A 105 9.97 1.79 -4.45
N ALA A 106 9.09 0.91 -4.00
CA ALA A 106 9.16 0.38 -2.64
C ALA A 106 8.61 -1.04 -2.59
N LEU A 107 9.07 -1.79 -1.60
CA LEU A 107 8.48 -3.06 -1.24
C LEU A 107 7.58 -2.84 -0.03
N PHE A 108 6.32 -3.21 -0.17
CA PHE A 108 5.35 -3.20 0.91
C PHE A 108 5.10 -4.62 1.38
N TRP A 109 4.80 -4.79 2.66
CA TRP A 109 4.20 -6.04 3.13
C TRP A 109 3.26 -5.78 4.30
N ALA A 110 2.25 -6.64 4.40
CA ALA A 110 1.25 -6.63 5.46
C ALA A 110 1.24 -7.99 6.16
N ALA A 111 1.09 -7.97 7.46
CA ALA A 111 1.03 -9.19 8.28
C ALA A 111 -0.02 -9.02 9.39
N PRO A 112 -1.00 -9.95 9.45
CA PRO A 112 -1.34 -10.98 8.46
C PRO A 112 -1.83 -10.38 7.14
N ALA A 113 -2.00 -11.21 6.11
CA ALA A 113 -2.49 -10.72 4.82
C ALA A 113 -3.92 -10.18 4.91
N GLY A 114 -4.74 -10.81 5.75
CA GLY A 114 -6.13 -10.42 5.91
C GLY A 114 -6.88 -10.41 4.58
N LYS A 115 -7.62 -9.36 4.33
CA LYS A 115 -8.41 -9.18 3.10
C LYS A 115 -7.76 -8.21 2.10
N LEU A 116 -6.49 -7.92 2.26
CA LEU A 116 -5.83 -6.88 1.46
C LEU A 116 -5.68 -7.29 -0.01
N VAL A 117 -5.41 -8.56 -0.27
CA VAL A 117 -5.34 -9.07 -1.65
C VAL A 117 -6.68 -8.90 -2.36
N GLU A 118 -7.77 -9.29 -1.70
CA GLU A 118 -9.12 -9.16 -2.24
C GLU A 118 -9.47 -7.69 -2.46
N LEU A 119 -9.04 -6.82 -1.57
CA LEU A 119 -9.24 -5.37 -1.74
C LEU A 119 -8.57 -4.89 -3.02
N TYR A 120 -7.31 -5.19 -3.24
CA TYR A 120 -6.59 -4.72 -4.42
C TYR A 120 -7.18 -5.30 -5.72
N GLN A 121 -7.61 -6.56 -5.70
CA GLN A 121 -8.33 -7.15 -6.83
C GLN A 121 -9.62 -6.38 -7.12
N ARG A 122 -10.32 -5.98 -6.08
CA ARG A 122 -11.62 -5.30 -6.18
C ARG A 122 -11.48 -3.87 -6.70
N ILE A 123 -10.46 -3.14 -6.28
CA ILE A 123 -10.29 -1.72 -6.65
C ILE A 123 -9.37 -1.50 -7.86
N HIS A 124 -8.81 -2.58 -8.40
CA HIS A 124 -8.00 -2.51 -9.61
C HIS A 124 -8.75 -1.81 -10.74
N ASN A 125 -8.12 -0.80 -11.35
CA ASN A 125 -8.69 0.03 -12.42
C ASN A 125 -9.94 0.84 -12.02
N MET A 126 -10.26 0.93 -10.74
CA MET A 126 -11.36 1.76 -10.26
C MET A 126 -10.94 3.23 -10.35
N ALA A 127 -11.70 4.04 -11.08
CA ALA A 127 -11.30 5.43 -11.37
C ALA A 127 -11.69 6.42 -10.26
N SER A 128 -12.74 6.12 -9.50
CA SER A 128 -13.28 7.03 -8.50
C SER A 128 -12.62 6.84 -7.13
N PRO A 129 -11.89 7.84 -6.60
CA PRO A 129 -11.35 7.76 -5.23
C PRO A 129 -12.44 7.55 -4.18
N ALA A 130 -13.60 8.16 -4.33
CA ALA A 130 -14.71 7.99 -3.39
C ALA A 130 -15.21 6.54 -3.35
N GLN A 131 -15.27 5.88 -4.51
CA GLN A 131 -15.64 4.46 -4.58
C GLN A 131 -14.57 3.58 -3.93
N VAL A 132 -13.28 3.87 -4.16
CA VAL A 132 -12.18 3.14 -3.53
C VAL A 132 -12.30 3.22 -2.00
N VAL A 133 -12.51 4.41 -1.45
CA VAL A 133 -12.69 4.62 -0.01
C VAL A 133 -13.85 3.81 0.53
N SER A 134 -14.99 3.84 -0.17
CA SER A 134 -16.19 3.09 0.24
C SER A 134 -15.95 1.59 0.23
N VAL A 135 -15.33 1.07 -0.81
CA VAL A 135 -15.02 -0.36 -0.91
C VAL A 135 -13.99 -0.77 0.15
N ALA A 136 -12.95 0.01 0.35
CA ALA A 136 -11.88 -0.30 1.30
C ALA A 136 -12.40 -0.51 2.72
N SER A 137 -13.43 0.23 3.14
CA SER A 137 -14.01 0.09 4.47
C SER A 137 -14.59 -1.31 4.73
N HIS A 138 -14.98 -2.04 3.69
CA HIS A 138 -15.46 -3.42 3.82
C HIS A 138 -14.33 -4.45 3.92
N TYR A 139 -13.08 -4.01 3.74
CA TYR A 139 -11.90 -4.88 3.75
C TYR A 139 -10.91 -4.51 4.88
N GLY A 140 -11.40 -3.78 5.90
CA GLY A 140 -10.59 -3.43 7.06
C GLY A 140 -9.62 -2.27 6.86
N VAL A 141 -9.77 -1.50 5.79
CA VAL A 141 -8.99 -0.28 5.54
C VAL A 141 -9.93 0.92 5.60
N VAL A 142 -9.74 1.77 6.60
CA VAL A 142 -10.63 2.90 6.86
C VAL A 142 -9.90 4.20 6.59
N PHE A 143 -10.41 4.97 5.64
CA PHE A 143 -9.88 6.29 5.34
C PHE A 143 -10.48 7.32 6.29
N ASP A 144 -9.64 8.27 6.71
CA ASP A 144 -10.10 9.37 7.53
C ASP A 144 -11.08 10.24 6.74
N PRO A 145 -12.08 10.87 7.41
CA PRO A 145 -12.97 11.80 6.72
C PRO A 145 -12.15 12.95 6.11
N PRO A 146 -12.57 13.49 4.96
CA PRO A 146 -11.94 14.69 4.43
C PRO A 146 -11.98 15.79 5.47
N VAL A 147 -10.85 16.49 5.63
CA VAL A 147 -10.81 17.66 6.49
C VAL A 147 -11.75 18.69 5.88
N SER A 148 -12.77 19.12 6.62
CA SER A 148 -13.63 20.19 6.14
C SER A 148 -12.79 21.44 6.00
N SER A 149 -12.83 22.07 4.83
CA SER A 149 -12.20 23.36 4.58
C SER A 149 -13.01 24.47 5.26
N ALA A 150 -13.44 24.24 6.49
CA ALA A 150 -14.20 25.25 7.17
C ALA A 150 -13.27 26.40 7.51
N ASP A 151 -13.35 27.39 6.65
CA ASP A 151 -13.17 28.72 7.13
C ASP A 151 -11.86 29.12 7.73
#